data_77bd64555f3ffa6a5d3f4e4d23e1fdb8
#
_entry.id   77bd64555f3ffa6a5d3f4e4d23e1fdb8
#
_cell.length_a   1.000
_cell.length_b   1.000
_cell.length_c   1.000
_cell.angle_alpha   90.00
_cell.angle_beta   90.00
_cell.angle_gamma   90.00
#
_symmetry.space_group_name_H-M   'P 1'
#
loop_
_entity.id
_entity.type
_entity.pdbx_description
1 polymer ?
#
loop_
_entity_poly.entity_id
_entity_poly.type
_entity_poly.pdbx_seq_one_letter_code
_entity_poly.pdbx_strand_id
1 'polypeptide(L)'
;METPGANASDILLEATQEDSPSPEFYYSNSYANEALNTHTWSLGKEGTEDCLEFNQPLSSSEIFMFLSHEISMADQLEAILRFQKSNDQITMGRILLFIHAPILLEEIASFQEWLDAVVHFSDAILFVDRTNENASAIKTLQERYTSMRYPLEIITLAKRNNPWSRILDPSPRRISHIFDDIELLDEEDYPENDRYLKKLPSGERERSIPLIFAD
;
A
#
# COMPACT_ATOMS: atom_id res chain seq x y z
N MET A 1 0.32 1.72 2.46
CA MET A 1 0.71 2.96 1.72
C MET A 1 0.05 4.15 2.38
N GLU A 2 0.70 5.30 2.42
CA GLU A 2 0.12 6.50 3.04
C GLU A 2 0.61 7.78 2.37
N THR A 3 -0.13 8.88 2.52
CA THR A 3 0.36 10.22 2.23
C THR A 3 1.03 10.82 3.47
N PRO A 4 1.95 11.78 3.32
CA PRO A 4 2.50 12.50 4.47
C PRO A 4 1.41 13.01 5.42
N GLY A 5 1.63 12.87 6.73
CA GLY A 5 0.70 13.29 7.78
C GLY A 5 -0.44 12.31 8.09
N ALA A 6 -0.58 11.20 7.37
CA ALA A 6 -1.65 10.23 7.64
C ALA A 6 -1.43 9.42 8.92
N ASN A 7 -0.17 9.21 9.34
CA ASN A 7 0.21 8.48 10.56
C ASN A 7 -0.46 7.09 10.67
N ALA A 8 -0.43 6.35 9.56
CA ALA A 8 -1.10 5.05 9.46
C ALA A 8 -0.60 4.04 10.49
N SER A 9 0.68 4.10 10.87
CA SER A 9 1.26 3.23 11.89
C SER A 9 0.59 3.39 13.24
N ASP A 10 0.41 4.63 13.72
CA ASP A 10 -0.21 4.91 15.02
C ASP A 10 -1.67 4.47 15.02
N ILE A 11 -2.37 4.70 13.89
CA ILE A 11 -3.77 4.30 13.71
C ILE A 11 -3.93 2.78 13.75
N LEU A 12 -3.06 2.04 13.06
CA LEU A 12 -3.11 0.59 13.04
C LEU A 12 -2.67 -0.01 14.37
N LEU A 13 -1.66 0.58 15.03
CA LEU A 13 -1.22 0.15 16.34
C LEU A 13 -2.35 0.29 17.39
N GLU A 14 -3.09 1.40 17.37
CA GLU A 14 -4.27 1.58 18.22
C GLU A 14 -5.37 0.57 17.87
N ALA A 15 -5.59 0.31 16.58
CA ALA A 15 -6.62 -0.59 16.09
C ALA A 15 -6.40 -2.05 16.52
N THR A 16 -5.14 -2.48 16.61
CA THR A 16 -4.75 -3.87 16.89
C THR A 16 -4.20 -4.06 18.31
N GLN A 17 -4.36 -3.07 19.19
CA GLN A 17 -3.79 -3.08 20.54
C GLN A 17 -4.30 -4.25 21.42
N GLU A 18 -5.51 -4.74 21.15
CA GLU A 18 -6.13 -5.84 21.90
C GLU A 18 -5.95 -7.20 21.22
N ASP A 19 -5.29 -7.26 20.06
CA ASP A 19 -5.09 -8.50 19.31
C ASP A 19 -4.06 -9.41 20.01
N SER A 20 -4.31 -10.73 19.92
CA SER A 20 -3.40 -11.72 20.49
C SER A 20 -3.33 -12.96 19.57
N PRO A 21 -2.16 -13.24 18.97
CA PRO A 21 -0.90 -12.49 19.09
C PRO A 21 -0.96 -11.11 18.43
N SER A 22 -0.19 -10.16 18.96
CA SER A 22 -0.07 -8.82 18.36
C SER A 22 0.61 -8.91 17.00
N PRO A 23 0.16 -8.12 16.00
CA PRO A 23 0.83 -8.04 14.71
C PRO A 23 2.21 -7.40 14.81
N GLU A 24 3.06 -7.67 13.84
CA GLU A 24 4.37 -7.02 13.67
C GLU A 24 4.27 -5.87 12.65
N PHE A 25 4.99 -4.78 12.93
CA PHE A 25 5.01 -3.57 12.10
C PHE A 25 6.41 -3.39 11.51
N TYR A 26 6.53 -3.45 10.19
CA TYR A 26 7.78 -3.32 9.44
C TYR A 26 7.81 -2.01 8.66
N TYR A 27 8.84 -1.21 8.91
CA TYR A 27 9.07 0.07 8.27
C TYR A 27 10.25 -0.01 7.31
N SER A 28 10.26 0.81 6.27
CA SER A 28 11.47 0.98 5.46
C SER A 28 12.62 1.51 6.32
N ASN A 29 13.83 1.09 6.05
CA ASN A 29 15.03 1.58 6.74
C ASN A 29 15.17 3.11 6.71
N SER A 30 14.64 3.78 5.68
CA SER A 30 14.63 5.25 5.60
C SER A 30 13.74 5.92 6.66
N TYR A 31 12.77 5.20 7.22
CA TYR A 31 11.87 5.69 8.28
C TYR A 31 12.19 5.12 9.67
N ALA A 32 13.25 4.29 9.80
CA ALA A 32 13.59 3.66 11.06
C ALA A 32 13.98 4.70 12.11
N ASN A 33 13.15 4.84 13.14
CA ASN A 33 13.51 5.64 14.31
C ASN A 33 14.37 4.76 15.23
N GLU A 34 15.66 5.06 15.35
CA GLU A 34 16.62 4.31 16.17
C GLU A 34 16.19 4.18 17.66
N ALA A 35 15.29 5.04 18.13
CA ALA A 35 14.81 5.04 19.52
C ALA A 35 13.76 3.96 19.82
N LEU A 36 13.18 3.33 18.81
CA LEU A 36 12.21 2.25 18.95
C LEU A 36 12.86 0.96 18.41
N ASN A 37 12.69 -0.17 19.09
CA ASN A 37 13.01 -1.51 18.58
C ASN A 37 12.10 -1.82 17.38
N THR A 38 12.26 -1.07 16.28
CA THR A 38 11.41 -1.18 15.10
C THR A 38 11.92 -2.29 14.21
N HIS A 39 11.00 -3.14 13.78
CA HIS A 39 11.28 -4.04 12.69
C HIS A 39 11.41 -3.23 11.41
N THR A 40 12.45 -3.50 10.64
CA THR A 40 12.71 -2.78 9.39
C THR A 40 12.88 -3.73 8.22
N TRP A 41 12.60 -3.21 7.04
CA TRP A 41 12.86 -3.87 5.79
C TRP A 41 13.63 -2.94 4.84
N SER A 42 14.33 -3.54 3.90
CA SER A 42 15.03 -2.84 2.81
C SER A 42 14.92 -3.64 1.51
N LEU A 43 15.25 -3.00 0.40
CA LEU A 43 15.48 -3.70 -0.86
C LEU A 43 16.97 -4.05 -0.96
N GLY A 44 17.27 -5.34 -0.99
CA GLY A 44 18.54 -5.91 -1.40
C GLY A 44 18.54 -6.28 -2.88
N LYS A 45 19.59 -6.98 -3.31
CA LYS A 45 19.70 -7.51 -4.68
C LYS A 45 20.00 -9.01 -4.64
N GLU A 46 19.21 -9.77 -5.38
CA GLU A 46 19.50 -11.15 -5.69
C GLU A 46 19.75 -11.26 -7.22
N GLY A 47 21.03 -11.26 -7.59
CA GLY A 47 21.41 -11.11 -9.00
C GLY A 47 21.05 -9.72 -9.54
N THR A 48 20.14 -9.66 -10.51
CA THR A 48 19.64 -8.40 -11.10
C THR A 48 18.30 -7.93 -10.52
N GLU A 49 17.69 -8.73 -9.65
CA GLU A 49 16.35 -8.48 -9.14
C GLU A 49 16.37 -7.90 -7.72
N ASP A 50 15.38 -7.06 -7.42
CA ASP A 50 15.17 -6.56 -6.06
C ASP A 50 14.55 -7.65 -5.21
N CYS A 51 15.07 -7.85 -3.99
CA CYS A 51 14.53 -8.77 -2.98
C CYS A 51 14.26 -8.02 -1.67
N LEU A 52 13.34 -8.55 -0.87
CA LEU A 52 13.07 -8.02 0.46
C LEU A 52 14.08 -8.59 1.48
N GLU A 53 14.67 -7.70 2.24
CA GLU A 53 15.52 -8.03 3.38
C GLU A 53 14.88 -7.48 4.66
N PHE A 54 14.77 -8.33 5.68
CA PHE A 54 14.23 -7.95 6.99
C PHE A 54 15.34 -7.96 8.02
N ASN A 55 15.38 -6.97 8.92
CA ASN A 55 16.35 -6.92 10.00
C ASN A 55 16.14 -8.01 11.06
N GLN A 56 14.96 -8.62 11.11
CA GLN A 56 14.60 -9.72 12.00
C GLN A 56 13.70 -10.73 11.26
N PRO A 57 13.75 -12.02 11.61
CA PRO A 57 12.84 -13.02 11.05
C PRO A 57 11.39 -12.68 11.37
N LEU A 58 10.50 -12.91 10.41
CA LEU A 58 9.06 -12.79 10.61
C LEU A 58 8.60 -13.83 11.62
N SER A 59 7.89 -13.43 12.67
CA SER A 59 7.45 -14.32 13.75
C SER A 59 5.96 -14.26 14.06
N SER A 60 5.28 -13.18 13.66
CA SER A 60 3.84 -13.03 13.83
C SER A 60 3.06 -13.67 12.68
N SER A 61 1.82 -14.07 12.97
CA SER A 61 0.85 -14.51 11.97
C SER A 61 0.28 -13.34 11.14
N GLU A 62 0.45 -12.11 11.58
CA GLU A 62 0.00 -10.91 10.90
C GLU A 62 1.11 -9.85 10.89
N ILE A 63 1.32 -9.27 9.73
CA ILE A 63 2.40 -8.31 9.49
C ILE A 63 1.85 -7.10 8.74
N PHE A 64 2.13 -5.90 9.26
CA PHE A 64 1.90 -4.65 8.57
C PHE A 64 3.21 -4.10 8.01
N MET A 65 3.30 -3.99 6.70
CA MET A 65 4.48 -3.45 6.01
C MET A 65 4.17 -2.07 5.43
N PHE A 66 4.94 -1.07 5.84
CA PHE A 66 4.82 0.31 5.37
C PHE A 66 5.78 0.55 4.21
N LEU A 67 5.23 0.92 3.04
CA LEU A 67 6.02 1.22 1.85
C LEU A 67 6.74 2.57 1.98
N SER A 68 7.93 2.65 1.38
CA SER A 68 8.74 3.87 1.34
C SER A 68 8.28 4.83 0.24
N HIS A 69 8.35 6.12 0.53
CA HIS A 69 8.17 7.18 -0.47
C HIS A 69 9.41 7.41 -1.34
N GLU A 70 10.58 6.99 -0.87
CA GLU A 70 11.88 7.19 -1.55
C GLU A 70 12.18 6.12 -2.60
N ILE A 71 11.48 5.00 -2.54
CA ILE A 71 11.70 3.84 -3.40
C ILE A 71 10.53 3.73 -4.38
N SER A 72 10.83 3.37 -5.63
CA SER A 72 9.79 3.08 -6.63
C SER A 72 8.75 2.10 -6.06
N MET A 73 7.49 2.52 -6.05
CA MET A 73 6.39 1.66 -5.57
C MET A 73 6.32 0.35 -6.35
N ALA A 74 6.50 0.41 -7.65
CA ALA A 74 6.48 -0.78 -8.50
C ALA A 74 7.59 -1.77 -8.14
N ASP A 75 8.80 -1.29 -7.79
CA ASP A 75 9.90 -2.16 -7.38
C ASP A 75 9.64 -2.79 -6.01
N GLN A 76 9.05 -2.02 -5.08
CA GLN A 76 8.61 -2.54 -3.79
C GLN A 76 7.56 -3.64 -3.95
N LEU A 77 6.54 -3.43 -4.77
CA LEU A 77 5.48 -4.40 -5.01
C LEU A 77 6.01 -5.67 -5.72
N GLU A 78 6.93 -5.53 -6.69
CA GLU A 78 7.59 -6.69 -7.30
C GLU A 78 8.43 -7.49 -6.29
N ALA A 79 9.15 -6.80 -5.38
CA ALA A 79 9.94 -7.48 -4.35
C ALA A 79 9.03 -8.22 -3.35
N ILE A 80 7.90 -7.61 -2.94
CA ILE A 80 6.89 -8.27 -2.10
C ILE A 80 6.30 -9.49 -2.81
N LEU A 81 5.96 -9.38 -4.09
CA LEU A 81 5.43 -10.49 -4.88
C LEU A 81 6.42 -11.67 -4.96
N ARG A 82 7.72 -11.38 -5.20
CA ARG A 82 8.76 -12.42 -5.22
C ARG A 82 8.91 -13.07 -3.85
N PHE A 83 8.91 -12.26 -2.79
CA PHE A 83 8.99 -12.76 -1.42
C PHE A 83 7.82 -13.69 -1.10
N GLN A 84 6.60 -13.31 -1.45
CA GLN A 84 5.43 -14.17 -1.29
C GLN A 84 5.56 -15.47 -2.10
N LYS A 85 5.97 -15.41 -3.37
CA LYS A 85 6.16 -16.61 -4.22
C LYS A 85 7.25 -17.56 -3.70
N SER A 86 8.23 -17.03 -2.96
CA SER A 86 9.32 -17.83 -2.36
C SER A 86 8.95 -18.39 -0.98
N ASN A 87 7.79 -18.03 -0.43
CA ASN A 87 7.36 -18.38 0.91
C ASN A 87 5.87 -18.75 0.91
N ASP A 88 5.55 -20.01 0.68
CA ASP A 88 4.19 -20.53 0.55
C ASP A 88 3.28 -20.28 1.78
N GLN A 89 3.86 -19.93 2.93
CA GLN A 89 3.11 -19.62 4.15
C GLN A 89 2.70 -18.16 4.26
N ILE A 90 3.14 -17.32 3.33
CA ILE A 90 2.88 -15.88 3.34
C ILE A 90 1.89 -15.55 2.24
N THR A 91 0.80 -14.90 2.62
CA THR A 91 -0.22 -14.44 1.68
C THR A 91 -0.44 -12.94 1.85
N MET A 92 -0.71 -12.26 0.73
CA MET A 92 -1.14 -10.87 0.77
C MET A 92 -2.54 -10.80 1.37
N GLY A 93 -2.65 -10.18 2.53
CA GLY A 93 -3.94 -9.90 3.16
C GLY A 93 -4.63 -8.74 2.46
N ARG A 94 -4.27 -7.52 2.80
CA ARG A 94 -4.92 -6.33 2.28
C ARG A 94 -3.95 -5.19 2.03
N ILE A 95 -4.16 -4.43 0.97
CA ILE A 95 -3.39 -3.23 0.65
C ILE A 95 -4.23 -2.00 0.98
N LEU A 96 -3.81 -1.26 2.01
CA LEU A 96 -4.49 -0.07 2.51
C LEU A 96 -3.76 1.20 2.06
N LEU A 97 -4.53 2.17 1.57
CA LEU A 97 -4.05 3.54 1.29
C LEU A 97 -4.63 4.50 2.32
N PHE A 98 -3.78 5.06 3.18
CA PHE A 98 -4.16 6.12 4.10
C PHE A 98 -3.90 7.48 3.46
N ILE A 99 -4.91 8.33 3.42
CA ILE A 99 -4.82 9.68 2.88
C ILE A 99 -5.08 10.69 4.00
N HIS A 100 -4.10 11.52 4.31
CA HIS A 100 -4.29 12.70 5.14
C HIS A 100 -5.13 13.71 4.35
N ALA A 101 -6.42 13.84 4.69
CA ALA A 101 -7.38 14.56 3.88
C ALA A 101 -7.01 16.03 3.57
N PRO A 102 -6.31 16.78 4.42
CA PRO A 102 -5.81 18.12 4.09
C PRO A 102 -4.96 18.20 2.82
N ILE A 103 -4.20 17.15 2.47
CA ILE A 103 -3.34 17.12 1.27
C ILE A 103 -4.15 17.24 -0.03
N LEU A 104 -5.44 16.91 -0.01
CA LEU A 104 -6.33 17.03 -1.16
C LEU A 104 -6.61 18.49 -1.54
N LEU A 105 -6.25 19.45 -0.69
CA LEU A 105 -6.38 20.89 -0.92
C LEU A 105 -5.09 21.50 -1.46
N GLU A 106 -4.01 20.73 -1.56
CA GLU A 106 -2.71 21.17 -2.02
C GLU A 106 -2.55 20.95 -3.52
N GLU A 107 -1.81 21.84 -4.18
CA GLU A 107 -1.45 21.70 -5.58
C GLU A 107 -0.11 20.97 -5.72
N ILE A 108 -0.16 19.64 -5.62
CA ILE A 108 1.02 18.78 -5.77
C ILE A 108 1.09 18.28 -7.22
N ALA A 109 2.19 18.58 -7.89
CA ALA A 109 2.42 18.11 -9.25
C ALA A 109 2.36 16.58 -9.32
N SER A 110 1.71 16.04 -10.35
CA SER A 110 1.52 14.59 -10.57
C SER A 110 0.81 13.83 -9.44
N PHE A 111 0.16 14.52 -8.50
CA PHE A 111 -0.57 13.86 -7.40
C PHE A 111 -1.66 12.92 -7.92
N GLN A 112 -2.42 13.34 -8.92
CA GLN A 112 -3.48 12.50 -9.48
C GLN A 112 -2.91 11.25 -10.19
N GLU A 113 -1.77 11.37 -10.86
CA GLU A 113 -1.10 10.21 -11.51
C GLU A 113 -0.61 9.22 -10.48
N TRP A 114 0.03 9.71 -9.42
CA TRP A 114 0.45 8.89 -8.28
C TRP A 114 -0.75 8.21 -7.63
N LEU A 115 -1.82 8.97 -7.35
CA LEU A 115 -3.01 8.46 -6.69
C LEU A 115 -3.71 7.38 -7.52
N ASP A 116 -3.85 7.57 -8.84
CA ASP A 116 -4.44 6.58 -9.74
C ASP A 116 -3.62 5.27 -9.76
N ALA A 117 -2.29 5.37 -9.66
CA ALA A 117 -1.42 4.21 -9.57
C ALA A 117 -1.54 3.49 -8.21
N VAL A 118 -1.52 4.24 -7.10
CA VAL A 118 -1.66 3.64 -5.76
C VAL A 118 -3.01 2.98 -5.58
N VAL A 119 -4.08 3.63 -6.06
CA VAL A 119 -5.45 3.11 -6.00
C VAL A 119 -5.61 1.84 -6.83
N HIS A 120 -4.89 1.71 -7.95
CA HIS A 120 -4.89 0.48 -8.75
C HIS A 120 -4.48 -0.76 -7.94
N PHE A 121 -3.54 -0.60 -7.01
CA PHE A 121 -3.05 -1.67 -6.14
C PHE A 121 -3.79 -1.77 -4.80
N SER A 122 -4.66 -0.80 -4.46
CA SER A 122 -5.27 -0.72 -3.14
C SER A 122 -6.61 -1.45 -3.05
N ASP A 123 -6.85 -2.09 -1.92
CA ASP A 123 -8.14 -2.68 -1.56
C ASP A 123 -9.06 -1.68 -0.86
N ALA A 124 -8.48 -0.67 -0.20
CA ALA A 124 -9.23 0.37 0.47
C ALA A 124 -8.48 1.71 0.51
N ILE A 125 -9.24 2.81 0.42
CA ILE A 125 -8.79 4.17 0.73
C ILE A 125 -9.36 4.54 2.10
N LEU A 126 -8.49 5.00 3.00
CA LEU A 126 -8.83 5.44 4.35
C LEU A 126 -8.49 6.92 4.50
N PHE A 127 -9.51 7.78 4.56
CA PHE A 127 -9.31 9.21 4.79
C PHE A 127 -9.16 9.51 6.28
N VAL A 128 -8.07 10.18 6.63
CA VAL A 128 -7.74 10.68 7.98
C VAL A 128 -7.94 12.19 8.02
N ASP A 129 -8.32 12.72 9.16
CA ASP A 129 -8.49 14.16 9.41
C ASP A 129 -9.46 14.87 8.45
N ARG A 130 -10.60 14.23 8.19
CA ARG A 130 -11.69 14.87 7.46
C ARG A 130 -12.24 16.06 8.23
N THR A 131 -12.35 17.20 7.56
CA THR A 131 -12.95 18.45 8.03
C THR A 131 -14.03 18.93 7.05
N ASN A 132 -14.72 20.02 7.41
CA ASN A 132 -15.66 20.65 6.48
C ASN A 132 -14.96 21.23 5.24
N GLU A 133 -13.70 21.66 5.38
CA GLU A 133 -12.93 22.30 4.31
C GLU A 133 -12.54 21.28 3.23
N ASN A 134 -12.14 20.07 3.62
CA ASN A 134 -11.69 19.03 2.68
C ASN A 134 -12.82 18.05 2.28
N ALA A 135 -14.02 18.17 2.85
CA ALA A 135 -15.13 17.25 2.57
C ALA A 135 -15.54 17.20 1.10
N SER A 136 -15.48 18.34 0.40
CA SER A 136 -15.79 18.41 -1.03
C SER A 136 -14.74 17.68 -1.88
N ALA A 137 -13.46 17.82 -1.55
CA ALA A 137 -12.37 17.13 -2.24
C ALA A 137 -12.46 15.61 -2.07
N ILE A 138 -12.73 15.14 -0.82
CA ILE A 138 -13.00 13.73 -0.56
C ILE A 138 -14.15 13.21 -1.41
N LYS A 139 -15.26 13.95 -1.44
CA LYS A 139 -16.44 13.56 -2.22
C LYS A 139 -16.12 13.45 -3.72
N THR A 140 -15.40 14.42 -4.27
CA THR A 140 -14.97 14.40 -5.68
C THR A 140 -14.13 13.16 -5.99
N LEU A 141 -13.24 12.80 -5.10
CA LEU A 141 -12.39 11.61 -5.25
C LEU A 141 -13.21 10.31 -5.15
N GLN A 142 -14.15 10.24 -4.21
CA GLN A 142 -15.10 9.12 -4.10
C GLN A 142 -15.93 8.95 -5.36
N GLU A 143 -16.50 10.04 -5.88
CA GLU A 143 -17.30 10.04 -7.12
C GLU A 143 -16.45 9.60 -8.32
N ARG A 144 -15.19 10.03 -8.43
CA ARG A 144 -14.26 9.61 -9.47
C ARG A 144 -14.12 8.08 -9.51
N TYR A 145 -13.68 7.46 -8.43
CA TYR A 145 -13.42 6.01 -8.42
C TYR A 145 -14.71 5.19 -8.46
N THR A 146 -15.80 5.68 -7.89
CA THR A 146 -17.11 5.05 -8.03
C THR A 146 -17.59 5.05 -9.50
N SER A 147 -17.41 6.16 -10.20
CA SER A 147 -17.80 6.26 -11.63
C SER A 147 -16.94 5.34 -12.52
N MET A 148 -15.70 5.11 -12.15
CA MET A 148 -14.78 4.15 -12.80
C MET A 148 -15.07 2.69 -12.41
N ARG A 149 -16.03 2.44 -11.53
CA ARG A 149 -16.42 1.12 -11.02
C ARG A 149 -15.28 0.37 -10.35
N TYR A 150 -14.39 1.09 -9.67
CA TYR A 150 -13.32 0.48 -8.91
C TYR A 150 -13.90 -0.30 -7.72
N PRO A 151 -13.46 -1.57 -7.49
CA PRO A 151 -14.06 -2.45 -6.47
C PRO A 151 -13.64 -2.08 -5.05
N LEU A 152 -12.65 -1.20 -4.90
CA LEU A 152 -12.05 -0.83 -3.62
C LEU A 152 -13.06 -0.19 -2.66
N GLU A 153 -12.80 -0.32 -1.37
CA GLU A 153 -13.57 0.36 -0.34
C GLU A 153 -13.04 1.78 -0.10
N ILE A 154 -13.95 2.73 0.14
CA ILE A 154 -13.59 4.10 0.48
C ILE A 154 -14.22 4.45 1.83
N ILE A 155 -13.38 4.67 2.83
CA ILE A 155 -13.77 4.84 4.21
C ILE A 155 -13.19 6.16 4.75
N THR A 156 -14.00 6.93 5.45
CA THR A 156 -13.50 8.05 6.25
C THR A 156 -13.37 7.59 7.69
N LEU A 157 -12.16 7.63 8.23
CA LEU A 157 -11.91 7.25 9.60
C LEU A 157 -12.47 8.30 10.55
N ALA A 158 -13.18 7.82 11.56
CA ALA A 158 -13.59 8.62 12.71
C ALA A 158 -12.51 8.58 13.80
N LYS A 159 -12.57 9.50 14.74
CA LYS A 159 -11.64 9.48 15.89
C LYS A 159 -11.82 8.26 16.80
N ARG A 160 -12.97 7.60 16.75
CA ARG A 160 -13.29 6.39 17.54
C ARG A 160 -14.29 5.54 16.79
N ASN A 161 -14.37 4.25 17.17
CA ASN A 161 -15.36 3.30 16.66
C ASN A 161 -15.29 3.07 15.14
N ASN A 162 -14.09 2.96 14.61
CA ASN A 162 -13.89 2.56 13.21
C ASN A 162 -14.24 1.08 13.02
N PRO A 163 -14.73 0.66 11.84
CA PRO A 163 -15.09 -0.73 11.57
C PRO A 163 -13.84 -1.57 11.22
N TRP A 164 -12.93 -1.76 12.19
CA TRP A 164 -11.64 -2.40 11.96
C TRP A 164 -11.74 -3.80 11.40
N SER A 165 -12.68 -4.62 11.88
CA SER A 165 -12.92 -5.97 11.34
C SER A 165 -13.25 -5.99 9.85
N ARG A 166 -13.86 -4.92 9.33
CA ARG A 166 -14.11 -4.74 7.91
C ARG A 166 -12.90 -4.16 7.18
N ILE A 167 -12.20 -3.20 7.81
CA ILE A 167 -11.03 -2.54 7.23
C ILE A 167 -9.90 -3.55 7.04
N LEU A 168 -9.71 -4.45 8.00
CA LEU A 168 -8.66 -5.47 8.00
C LEU A 168 -9.11 -6.82 7.40
N ASP A 169 -10.35 -6.92 6.89
CA ASP A 169 -10.82 -8.12 6.18
C ASP A 169 -9.89 -8.44 5.00
N PRO A 170 -9.26 -9.63 4.95
CA PRO A 170 -8.25 -9.96 3.94
C PRO A 170 -8.81 -10.16 2.52
N SER A 171 -10.14 -10.05 2.34
CA SER A 171 -10.76 -10.19 1.01
C SER A 171 -10.25 -9.14 0.03
N PRO A 172 -9.63 -9.53 -1.10
CA PRO A 172 -9.07 -8.59 -2.05
C PRO A 172 -10.17 -7.78 -2.76
N ARG A 173 -9.95 -6.48 -2.92
CA ARG A 173 -10.87 -5.53 -3.60
C ARG A 173 -10.12 -4.55 -4.50
N ARG A 174 -8.91 -4.88 -4.91
CA ARG A 174 -8.06 -4.10 -5.80
C ARG A 174 -8.35 -4.43 -7.26
N ILE A 175 -7.86 -3.58 -8.16
CA ILE A 175 -7.92 -3.83 -9.60
C ILE A 175 -6.78 -4.74 -10.04
N SER A 176 -5.59 -4.50 -9.47
CA SER A 176 -4.42 -5.31 -9.78
C SER A 176 -4.55 -6.71 -9.20
N HIS A 177 -4.28 -7.71 -10.01
CA HIS A 177 -4.30 -9.14 -9.65
C HIS A 177 -2.92 -9.72 -9.32
N ILE A 178 -1.90 -8.87 -9.14
CA ILE A 178 -0.50 -9.32 -9.00
C ILE A 178 -0.23 -10.26 -7.82
N PHE A 179 -1.06 -10.21 -6.79
CA PHE A 179 -0.97 -11.07 -5.60
C PHE A 179 -2.00 -12.21 -5.56
N ASP A 180 -2.79 -12.34 -6.61
CA ASP A 180 -3.81 -13.38 -6.71
C ASP A 180 -3.17 -14.68 -7.27
N ASP A 181 -3.87 -15.80 -7.10
CA ASP A 181 -3.38 -17.09 -7.57
C ASP A 181 -3.35 -17.12 -9.12
N ILE A 182 -2.18 -17.31 -9.69
CA ILE A 182 -1.96 -17.28 -11.13
C ILE A 182 -2.79 -18.34 -11.88
N GLU A 183 -3.14 -19.45 -11.22
CA GLU A 183 -3.97 -20.50 -11.82
C GLU A 183 -5.42 -20.04 -12.05
N LEU A 184 -5.84 -18.96 -11.40
CA LEU A 184 -7.18 -18.38 -11.51
C LEU A 184 -7.25 -17.16 -12.44
N LEU A 185 -6.11 -16.73 -12.98
CA LEU A 185 -5.99 -15.52 -13.79
C LEU A 185 -5.99 -15.83 -15.30
N ASP A 186 -6.57 -14.92 -16.06
CA ASP A 186 -6.36 -14.85 -17.51
C ASP A 186 -4.96 -14.26 -17.79
N GLU A 187 -4.38 -14.59 -18.96
CA GLU A 187 -3.02 -14.10 -19.31
C GLU A 187 -2.88 -12.58 -19.28
N GLU A 188 -3.97 -11.85 -19.52
CA GLU A 188 -4.00 -10.37 -19.48
C GLU A 188 -3.79 -9.82 -18.06
N ASP A 189 -4.15 -10.61 -17.04
CA ASP A 189 -4.09 -10.25 -15.63
C ASP A 189 -2.81 -10.71 -14.93
N TYR A 190 -1.90 -11.38 -15.67
CA TYR A 190 -0.62 -11.81 -15.10
C TYR A 190 0.21 -10.62 -14.64
N PRO A 191 0.99 -10.76 -13.55
CA PRO A 191 1.79 -9.67 -12.96
C PRO A 191 2.70 -8.96 -13.98
N GLU A 192 3.28 -9.68 -14.94
CA GLU A 192 4.12 -9.11 -16.00
C GLU A 192 3.36 -8.23 -16.99
N ASN A 193 2.04 -8.38 -17.05
CA ASN A 193 1.14 -7.61 -17.91
C ASN A 193 0.45 -6.46 -17.14
N ASP A 194 0.61 -6.38 -15.81
CA ASP A 194 0.04 -5.29 -15.03
C ASP A 194 0.52 -3.93 -15.54
N ARG A 195 -0.41 -3.00 -15.70
CA ARG A 195 -0.19 -1.70 -16.34
C ARG A 195 0.92 -0.83 -15.75
N TYR A 196 1.31 -1.08 -14.48
CA TYR A 196 2.38 -0.35 -13.80
C TYR A 196 3.63 -1.21 -13.56
N LEU A 197 3.54 -2.53 -13.68
CA LEU A 197 4.67 -3.44 -13.51
C LEU A 197 5.30 -3.84 -14.84
N LYS A 198 4.54 -3.80 -15.93
CA LYS A 198 5.00 -4.17 -17.27
C LYS A 198 6.25 -3.40 -17.68
N LYS A 199 7.24 -4.14 -18.16
CA LYS A 199 8.52 -3.61 -18.65
C LYS A 199 8.61 -3.67 -20.16
N LEU A 200 9.21 -2.65 -20.75
CA LEU A 200 9.60 -2.61 -22.14
C LEU A 200 10.83 -3.50 -22.37
N PRO A 201 11.16 -3.85 -23.63
CA PRO A 201 12.39 -4.59 -23.95
C PRO A 201 13.69 -3.87 -23.50
N SER A 202 13.63 -2.55 -23.24
CA SER A 202 14.72 -1.76 -22.65
C SER A 202 14.95 -2.05 -21.17
N GLY A 203 14.00 -2.69 -20.48
CA GLY A 203 13.97 -2.89 -19.03
C GLY A 203 13.28 -1.75 -18.28
N GLU A 204 12.95 -0.65 -18.94
CA GLU A 204 12.17 0.43 -18.37
C GLU A 204 10.70 0.06 -18.24
N ARG A 205 9.99 0.63 -17.26
CA ARG A 205 8.54 0.41 -17.13
C ARG A 205 7.78 1.12 -18.25
N GLU A 206 6.76 0.46 -18.77
CA GLU A 206 5.86 1.05 -19.78
C GLU A 206 5.14 2.28 -19.20
N ARG A 207 4.82 2.25 -17.91
CA ARG A 207 4.22 3.36 -17.17
C ARG A 207 4.90 3.55 -15.82
N SER A 208 5.51 4.69 -15.61
CA SER A 208 6.13 5.04 -14.33
C SER A 208 5.10 5.53 -13.31
N ILE A 209 5.37 5.29 -12.04
CA ILE A 209 4.64 5.89 -10.91
C ILE A 209 5.48 7.04 -10.37
N PRO A 210 4.96 8.28 -10.33
CA PRO A 210 5.71 9.42 -9.84
C PRO A 210 6.14 9.26 -8.37
N LEU A 211 7.36 9.67 -8.03
CA LEU A 211 7.85 9.79 -6.65
C LEU A 211 7.59 11.20 -6.15
N ILE A 212 6.36 11.49 -5.74
CA ILE A 212 5.93 12.85 -5.41
C ILE A 212 6.17 13.25 -3.94
N PHE A 213 6.52 12.31 -3.09
CA PHE A 213 6.76 12.50 -1.65
C PHE A 213 8.18 12.11 -1.24
N ALA A 214 9.07 11.85 -2.19
CA ALA A 214 10.50 11.69 -1.91
C ALA A 214 11.10 13.04 -1.56
N ASP A 215 11.85 13.13 -0.44
CA ASP A 215 12.59 14.31 0.00
C ASP A 215 13.86 14.56 -0.81
#